data_b4c88a07f58b08070da2faf1787409f4
#
_entry.id   b4c88a07f58b08070da2faf1787409f4
#
_cell.length_a   1.000
_cell.length_b   1.000
_cell.length_c   1.000
_cell.angle_alpha   90.00
_cell.angle_beta   90.00
_cell.angle_gamma   90.00
#
_symmetry.space_group_name_H-M   'P 1'
#
loop_
_entity.id
_entity.type
_entity.pdbx_description
1 polymer ?
#
loop_
_entity_poly.entity_id
_entity_poly.type
_entity_poly.pdbx_seq_one_letter_code
_entity_poly.pdbx_strand_id
1 'polypeptide(L)'
;MSSLCDPISSAGGTSLWRHQDFRRYLTGQAASVAGSSISAMALPVLAVLELDASPAQVAWITFMGQLPPALLALHAGALADRRSKRKQMITGDLVSAVVLASVPAAAALDRLSLAQLMVVAAVQGAAGVLHDAAAISLLPSLVDRSLIQRSNSRIGALFAVAATAGSNLGATLTALLGPARALLGDVGSYLVSTWCTARIQTRETTRARAGSHRLHAEIGEGLRYVRRDHRLRTLTLVNATTSAALALLNTLWALYLLVPA
;
A
#
# COMPACT_ATOMS: atom_id res chain seq x y z
N MET A 1 29.89 44.33 -24.35
CA MET A 1 28.78 44.16 -23.39
C MET A 1 27.59 43.68 -24.18
N SER A 2 27.52 42.39 -24.44
CA SER A 2 26.37 41.80 -25.11
C SER A 2 26.62 40.28 -25.20
N SER A 3 26.28 39.53 -24.18
CA SER A 3 26.11 38.07 -24.27
C SER A 3 25.71 37.49 -22.90
N LEU A 4 24.45 37.69 -22.51
CA LEU A 4 23.83 37.01 -21.38
C LEU A 4 22.34 36.83 -21.68
N CYS A 5 22.06 36.02 -22.68
CA CYS A 5 20.75 35.40 -22.87
C CYS A 5 20.96 34.11 -23.68
N ASP A 6 21.62 33.11 -23.07
CA ASP A 6 21.43 31.76 -23.55
C ASP A 6 20.01 31.35 -23.18
N PRO A 7 19.17 31.02 -24.17
CA PRO A 7 17.87 30.42 -23.88
C PRO A 7 18.16 29.06 -23.23
N ILE A 8 17.64 28.89 -22.03
CA ILE A 8 17.57 27.60 -21.33
C ILE A 8 17.08 26.58 -22.36
N SER A 9 18.04 25.85 -22.89
CA SER A 9 17.81 24.73 -23.77
C SER A 9 16.71 23.88 -23.12
N SER A 10 15.56 23.86 -23.75
CA SER A 10 14.48 22.92 -23.45
C SER A 10 15.02 21.52 -23.75
N ALA A 11 15.80 21.00 -22.81
CA ALA A 11 16.17 19.59 -22.81
C ALA A 11 14.86 18.82 -22.90
N GLY A 12 14.64 18.22 -24.06
CA GLY A 12 13.42 17.52 -24.43
C GLY A 12 13.07 16.51 -23.36
N GLY A 13 12.14 16.94 -22.48
CA GLY A 13 11.65 16.09 -21.41
C GLY A 13 10.97 14.90 -22.05
N THR A 14 11.68 13.78 -22.09
CA THR A 14 11.08 12.50 -22.45
C THR A 14 9.87 12.32 -21.53
N SER A 15 8.70 12.45 -22.12
CA SER A 15 7.44 12.41 -21.36
C SER A 15 7.38 11.08 -20.60
N LEU A 16 7.23 11.14 -19.27
CA LEU A 16 7.07 9.96 -18.41
C LEU A 16 6.03 8.98 -18.96
N TRP A 17 5.05 9.48 -19.69
CA TRP A 17 4.00 8.70 -20.35
C TRP A 17 4.49 7.87 -21.55
N ARG A 18 5.68 8.13 -22.09
CA ARG A 18 6.27 7.32 -23.17
C ARG A 18 6.88 6.03 -22.64
N HIS A 19 7.21 5.94 -21.35
CA HIS A 19 7.72 4.72 -20.72
C HIS A 19 6.57 3.77 -20.41
N GLN A 20 6.38 2.74 -21.23
CA GLN A 20 5.31 1.76 -21.06
C GLN A 20 5.35 1.07 -19.69
N ASP A 21 6.53 0.75 -19.20
CA ASP A 21 6.69 0.07 -17.90
C ASP A 21 6.32 0.99 -16.73
N PHE A 22 6.59 2.29 -16.82
CA PHE A 22 6.13 3.25 -15.82
C PHE A 22 4.59 3.38 -15.81
N ARG A 23 3.95 3.38 -16.98
CA ARG A 23 2.49 3.38 -17.07
C ARG A 23 1.87 2.12 -16.46
N ARG A 24 2.43 0.95 -16.77
CA ARG A 24 2.00 -0.34 -16.20
C ARG A 24 2.13 -0.31 -14.68
N TYR A 25 3.27 0.15 -14.17
CA TYR A 25 3.49 0.34 -12.75
C TYR A 25 2.43 1.25 -12.12
N LEU A 26 2.19 2.44 -12.69
CA LEU A 26 1.18 3.39 -12.19
C LEU A 26 -0.23 2.80 -12.19
N THR A 27 -0.62 2.13 -13.28
CA THR A 27 -1.95 1.53 -13.39
C THR A 27 -2.14 0.43 -12.35
N GLY A 28 -1.14 -0.45 -12.16
CA GLY A 28 -1.18 -1.49 -11.15
C GLY A 28 -1.31 -0.91 -9.73
N GLN A 29 -0.48 0.08 -9.41
CA GLN A 29 -0.51 0.74 -8.11
C GLN A 29 -1.83 1.49 -7.85
N ALA A 30 -2.36 2.19 -8.84
CA ALA A 30 -3.63 2.89 -8.72
C ALA A 30 -4.79 1.91 -8.50
N ALA A 31 -4.80 0.78 -9.23
CA ALA A 31 -5.79 -0.26 -9.04
C ALA A 31 -5.72 -0.85 -7.63
N SER A 32 -4.52 -1.18 -7.15
CA SER A 32 -4.31 -1.71 -5.80
C SER A 32 -4.77 -0.74 -4.71
N VAL A 33 -4.43 0.56 -4.82
CA VAL A 33 -4.86 1.60 -3.86
C VAL A 33 -6.37 1.76 -3.87
N ALA A 34 -7.01 1.78 -5.05
CA ALA A 34 -8.46 1.89 -5.15
C ALA A 34 -9.15 0.67 -4.53
N GLY A 35 -8.67 -0.53 -4.81
CA GLY A 35 -9.20 -1.77 -4.23
C GLY A 35 -9.04 -1.83 -2.71
N SER A 36 -7.86 -1.56 -2.19
CA SER A 36 -7.60 -1.53 -0.74
C SER A 36 -8.49 -0.50 -0.02
N SER A 37 -8.85 0.60 -0.69
CA SER A 37 -9.80 1.58 -0.15
C SER A 37 -11.23 1.01 -0.08
N ILE A 38 -11.62 0.12 -1.01
CA ILE A 38 -12.89 -0.62 -0.93
C ILE A 38 -12.90 -1.54 0.30
N SER A 39 -11.83 -2.34 0.46
CA SER A 39 -11.73 -3.28 1.59
C SER A 39 -11.65 -2.58 2.95
N ALA A 40 -10.96 -1.45 3.03
CA ALA A 40 -10.88 -0.65 4.25
C ALA A 40 -12.26 -0.20 4.75
N MET A 41 -13.22 -0.01 3.84
CA MET A 41 -14.60 0.33 4.17
C MET A 41 -15.48 -0.91 4.37
N ALA A 42 -15.34 -1.91 3.50
CA ALA A 42 -16.21 -3.07 3.49
C ALA A 42 -15.96 -4.05 4.64
N LEU A 43 -14.71 -4.26 5.07
CA LEU A 43 -14.38 -5.22 6.14
C LEU A 43 -15.00 -4.85 7.50
N PRO A 44 -14.90 -3.58 8.00
CA PRO A 44 -15.57 -3.19 9.23
C PRO A 44 -17.09 -3.31 9.15
N VAL A 45 -17.67 -2.90 8.01
CA VAL A 45 -19.13 -2.98 7.78
C VAL A 45 -19.59 -4.44 7.76
N LEU A 46 -18.82 -5.33 7.12
CA LEU A 46 -19.08 -6.76 7.10
C LEU A 46 -19.10 -7.35 8.51
N ALA A 47 -18.11 -6.99 9.34
CA ALA A 47 -18.03 -7.47 10.72
C ALA A 47 -19.26 -7.06 11.55
N VAL A 48 -19.73 -5.83 11.36
CA VAL A 48 -20.90 -5.33 12.09
C VAL A 48 -22.20 -5.95 11.58
N LEU A 49 -22.40 -6.02 10.25
CA LEU A 49 -23.68 -6.44 9.67
C LEU A 49 -23.88 -7.97 9.64
N GLU A 50 -22.83 -8.75 9.46
CA GLU A 50 -22.95 -10.21 9.33
C GLU A 50 -22.52 -10.98 10.59
N LEU A 51 -21.73 -10.37 11.47
CA LEU A 51 -21.22 -11.02 12.69
C LEU A 51 -21.67 -10.32 13.98
N ASP A 52 -22.50 -9.28 13.89
CA ASP A 52 -22.92 -8.46 15.07
C ASP A 52 -21.72 -8.03 15.93
N ALA A 53 -20.58 -7.72 15.25
CA ALA A 53 -19.32 -7.44 15.94
C ALA A 53 -19.43 -6.14 16.77
N SER A 54 -19.00 -6.21 18.02
CA SER A 54 -18.90 -5.04 18.87
C SER A 54 -17.82 -4.05 18.36
N PRO A 55 -17.90 -2.75 18.74
CA PRO A 55 -16.88 -1.77 18.36
C PRO A 55 -15.46 -2.18 18.75
N ALA A 56 -15.28 -2.86 19.87
CA ALA A 56 -14.00 -3.40 20.31
C ALA A 56 -13.47 -4.49 19.35
N GLN A 57 -14.34 -5.36 18.87
CA GLN A 57 -13.96 -6.42 17.90
C GLN A 57 -13.57 -5.84 16.54
N VAL A 58 -14.27 -4.80 16.07
CA VAL A 58 -13.91 -4.06 14.85
C VAL A 58 -12.55 -3.37 15.03
N ALA A 59 -12.30 -2.77 16.19
CA ALA A 59 -10.99 -2.19 16.49
C ALA A 59 -9.87 -3.24 16.47
N TRP A 60 -10.13 -4.46 16.95
CA TRP A 60 -9.17 -5.58 16.86
C TRP A 60 -8.87 -6.00 15.40
N ILE A 61 -9.86 -6.03 14.49
CA ILE A 61 -9.63 -6.30 13.08
C ILE A 61 -8.68 -5.24 12.50
N THR A 62 -8.96 -3.96 12.76
CA THR A 62 -8.13 -2.84 12.29
C THR A 62 -6.72 -2.92 12.88
N PHE A 63 -6.59 -3.22 14.16
CA PHE A 63 -5.30 -3.40 14.81
C PHE A 63 -4.49 -4.55 14.21
N MET A 64 -5.12 -5.69 13.94
CA MET A 64 -4.47 -6.83 13.28
C MET A 64 -3.97 -6.47 11.88
N GLY A 65 -4.65 -5.61 11.14
CA GLY A 65 -4.19 -5.11 9.84
C GLY A 65 -2.96 -4.21 9.93
N GLN A 66 -2.83 -3.46 11.02
CA GLN A 66 -1.72 -2.51 11.23
C GLN A 66 -0.51 -3.10 11.96
N LEU A 67 -0.70 -4.17 12.70
CA LEU A 67 0.37 -4.81 13.47
C LEU A 67 1.51 -5.37 12.60
N PRO A 68 1.25 -6.15 11.52
CA PRO A 68 2.31 -6.65 10.67
C PRO A 68 3.11 -5.53 9.97
N PRO A 69 2.51 -4.48 9.39
CA PRO A 69 3.26 -3.33 8.89
C PRO A 69 4.19 -2.71 9.92
N ALA A 70 3.74 -2.52 11.15
CA ALA A 70 4.55 -1.96 12.22
C ALA A 70 5.77 -2.83 12.57
N LEU A 71 5.58 -4.16 12.58
CA LEU A 71 6.64 -5.11 12.92
C LEU A 71 7.57 -5.42 11.73
N LEU A 72 7.04 -5.44 10.51
CA LEU A 72 7.75 -5.91 9.33
C LEU A 72 8.36 -4.79 8.48
N ALA A 73 8.04 -3.51 8.73
CA ALA A 73 8.49 -2.39 7.88
C ALA A 73 10.00 -2.37 7.65
N LEU A 74 10.80 -2.55 8.71
CA LEU A 74 12.26 -2.59 8.62
C LEU A 74 12.77 -3.82 7.86
N HIS A 75 12.12 -4.98 8.06
CA HIS A 75 12.46 -6.22 7.38
C HIS A 75 12.03 -6.18 5.91
N ALA A 76 10.90 -5.55 5.60
CA ALA A 76 10.36 -5.42 4.25
C ALA A 76 11.31 -4.62 3.35
N GLY A 77 11.86 -3.50 3.85
CA GLY A 77 12.87 -2.72 3.12
C GLY A 77 14.12 -3.54 2.78
N ALA A 78 14.68 -4.22 3.78
CA ALA A 78 15.86 -5.05 3.58
C ALA A 78 15.59 -6.27 2.66
N LEU A 79 14.37 -6.82 2.68
CA LEU A 79 13.98 -7.91 1.80
C LEU A 79 13.79 -7.44 0.34
N ALA A 80 13.23 -6.23 0.15
CA ALA A 80 13.08 -5.62 -1.16
C ALA A 80 14.42 -5.38 -1.87
N ASP A 81 15.50 -5.11 -1.11
CA ASP A 81 16.84 -4.95 -1.67
C ASP A 81 17.49 -6.26 -2.13
N ARG A 82 17.09 -7.39 -1.52
CA ARG A 82 17.71 -8.71 -1.72
C ARG A 82 16.98 -9.60 -2.72
N ARG A 83 15.70 -9.38 -2.93
CA ARG A 83 14.86 -10.20 -3.82
C ARG A 83 14.43 -9.42 -5.05
N SER A 84 13.96 -10.16 -6.06
CA SER A 84 13.29 -9.53 -7.21
C SER A 84 12.05 -8.79 -6.73
N LYS A 85 12.06 -7.47 -6.90
CA LYS A 85 11.00 -6.56 -6.46
C LYS A 85 9.67 -6.90 -7.14
N ARG A 86 9.74 -7.17 -8.44
CA ARG A 86 8.59 -7.58 -9.25
C ARG A 86 7.96 -8.89 -8.74
N LYS A 87 8.78 -9.92 -8.45
CA LYS A 87 8.26 -11.17 -7.88
C LYS A 87 7.62 -10.94 -6.52
N GLN A 88 8.21 -10.07 -5.70
CA GLN A 88 7.69 -9.74 -4.37
C GLN A 88 6.35 -9.01 -4.46
N MET A 89 6.18 -8.06 -5.39
CA MET A 89 4.90 -7.40 -5.65
C MET A 89 3.84 -8.40 -6.11
N ILE A 90 4.16 -9.24 -7.11
CA ILE A 90 3.23 -10.26 -7.64
C ILE A 90 2.80 -11.24 -6.54
N THR A 91 3.75 -11.73 -5.74
CA THR A 91 3.41 -12.67 -4.66
C THR A 91 2.57 -12.00 -3.56
N GLY A 92 2.86 -10.75 -3.22
CA GLY A 92 2.06 -9.97 -2.28
C GLY A 92 0.61 -9.81 -2.76
N ASP A 93 0.43 -9.37 -4.00
CA ASP A 93 -0.90 -9.20 -4.60
C ASP A 93 -1.68 -10.52 -4.68
N LEU A 94 -1.03 -11.62 -5.11
CA LEU A 94 -1.68 -12.92 -5.19
C LEU A 94 -2.09 -13.47 -3.82
N VAL A 95 -1.22 -13.34 -2.82
CA VAL A 95 -1.55 -13.72 -1.44
C VAL A 95 -2.73 -12.90 -0.94
N SER A 96 -2.70 -11.60 -1.16
CA SER A 96 -3.79 -10.69 -0.80
C SER A 96 -5.10 -11.08 -1.50
N ALA A 97 -5.06 -11.34 -2.80
CA ALA A 97 -6.24 -11.75 -3.57
C ALA A 97 -6.86 -13.05 -3.04
N VAL A 98 -6.04 -14.08 -2.81
CA VAL A 98 -6.52 -15.40 -2.34
C VAL A 98 -7.09 -15.30 -0.94
N VAL A 99 -6.39 -14.62 -0.03
CA VAL A 99 -6.83 -14.50 1.37
C VAL A 99 -8.09 -13.65 1.45
N LEU A 100 -8.17 -12.55 0.70
CA LEU A 100 -9.37 -11.71 0.67
C LEU A 100 -10.57 -12.42 0.03
N ALA A 101 -10.35 -13.18 -1.04
CA ALA A 101 -11.41 -13.97 -1.70
C ALA A 101 -12.01 -15.04 -0.78
N SER A 102 -11.29 -15.49 0.26
CA SER A 102 -11.83 -16.42 1.25
C SER A 102 -12.99 -15.83 2.05
N VAL A 103 -13.07 -14.48 2.19
CA VAL A 103 -14.12 -13.82 2.96
C VAL A 103 -15.49 -13.92 2.29
N PRO A 104 -15.68 -13.47 1.03
CA PRO A 104 -16.96 -13.64 0.37
C PRO A 104 -17.31 -15.11 0.14
N ALA A 105 -16.33 -16.01 -0.01
CA ALA A 105 -16.58 -17.44 -0.10
C ALA A 105 -17.11 -18.00 1.23
N ALA A 106 -16.54 -17.62 2.37
CA ALA A 106 -17.02 -18.04 3.69
C ALA A 106 -18.39 -17.45 4.01
N ALA A 107 -18.64 -16.18 3.64
CA ALA A 107 -19.94 -15.55 3.79
C ALA A 107 -21.03 -16.28 2.99
N ALA A 108 -20.73 -16.69 1.75
CA ALA A 108 -21.65 -17.45 0.91
C ALA A 108 -21.97 -18.86 1.46
N LEU A 109 -21.12 -19.39 2.34
CA LEU A 109 -21.29 -20.70 2.99
C LEU A 109 -21.81 -20.59 4.43
N ASP A 110 -22.19 -19.38 4.89
CA ASP A 110 -22.61 -19.09 6.27
C ASP A 110 -21.57 -19.55 7.32
N ARG A 111 -20.29 -19.47 6.97
CA ARG A 111 -19.15 -19.87 7.81
C ARG A 111 -18.19 -18.74 8.14
N LEU A 112 -18.61 -17.51 7.92
CA LEU A 112 -17.79 -16.35 8.26
C LEU A 112 -17.56 -16.28 9.77
N SER A 113 -16.32 -15.95 10.17
CA SER A 113 -15.97 -15.79 11.58
C SER A 113 -15.10 -14.55 11.80
N LEU A 114 -15.19 -13.98 13.00
CA LEU A 114 -14.37 -12.84 13.41
C LEU A 114 -12.86 -13.17 13.35
N ALA A 115 -12.49 -14.38 13.76
CA ALA A 115 -11.11 -14.85 13.71
C ALA A 115 -10.58 -14.85 12.25
N GLN A 116 -11.40 -15.27 11.28
CA GLN A 116 -11.04 -15.22 9.87
C GLN A 116 -10.77 -13.77 9.42
N LEU A 117 -11.64 -12.82 9.77
CA LEU A 117 -11.45 -11.41 9.42
C LEU A 117 -10.15 -10.85 10.02
N MET A 118 -9.83 -11.19 11.27
CA MET A 118 -8.57 -10.79 11.91
C MET A 118 -7.35 -11.37 11.19
N VAL A 119 -7.39 -12.65 10.80
CA VAL A 119 -6.31 -13.31 10.05
C VAL A 119 -6.17 -12.68 8.66
N VAL A 120 -7.28 -12.46 7.95
CA VAL A 120 -7.29 -11.78 6.65
C VAL A 120 -6.66 -10.40 6.77
N ALA A 121 -7.07 -9.59 7.74
CA ALA A 121 -6.51 -8.26 7.97
C ALA A 121 -5.00 -8.32 8.25
N ALA A 122 -4.54 -9.25 9.09
CA ALA A 122 -3.12 -9.42 9.39
C ALA A 122 -2.30 -9.84 8.16
N VAL A 123 -2.79 -10.80 7.38
CA VAL A 123 -2.11 -11.24 6.15
C VAL A 123 -2.08 -10.11 5.10
N GLN A 124 -3.17 -9.37 4.94
CA GLN A 124 -3.24 -8.20 4.08
C GLN A 124 -2.22 -7.14 4.49
N GLY A 125 -2.13 -6.81 5.77
CA GLY A 125 -1.13 -5.88 6.29
C GLY A 125 0.31 -6.35 6.03
N ALA A 126 0.61 -7.63 6.25
CA ALA A 126 1.92 -8.20 5.98
C ALA A 126 2.26 -8.20 4.48
N ALA A 127 1.34 -8.62 3.62
CA ALA A 127 1.52 -8.64 2.18
C ALA A 127 1.67 -7.20 1.63
N GLY A 128 0.85 -6.26 2.13
CA GLY A 128 0.88 -4.86 1.75
C GLY A 128 2.22 -4.19 2.02
N VAL A 129 2.76 -4.31 3.24
CA VAL A 129 4.06 -3.69 3.56
C VAL A 129 5.22 -4.27 2.74
N LEU A 130 5.16 -5.56 2.41
CA LEU A 130 6.16 -6.19 1.54
C LEU A 130 6.02 -5.73 0.09
N HIS A 131 4.79 -5.60 -0.41
CA HIS A 131 4.47 -5.05 -1.73
C HIS A 131 4.97 -3.60 -1.86
N ASP A 132 4.63 -2.74 -0.91
CA ASP A 132 4.96 -1.31 -0.93
C ASP A 132 6.47 -1.08 -0.88
N ALA A 133 7.20 -1.82 -0.04
CA ALA A 133 8.65 -1.76 0.01
C ALA A 133 9.29 -2.13 -1.34
N ALA A 134 8.77 -3.17 -2.00
CA ALA A 134 9.22 -3.58 -3.32
C ALA A 134 8.85 -2.54 -4.39
N ALA A 135 7.64 -1.98 -4.35
CA ALA A 135 7.16 -0.96 -5.28
C ALA A 135 8.02 0.32 -5.22
N ILE A 136 8.29 0.84 -4.02
CA ILE A 136 9.15 2.01 -3.81
C ILE A 136 10.56 1.74 -4.34
N SER A 137 11.10 0.54 -4.08
CA SER A 137 12.43 0.14 -4.52
C SER A 137 12.53 -0.11 -6.03
N LEU A 138 11.41 -0.40 -6.71
CA LEU A 138 11.35 -0.62 -8.16
C LEU A 138 11.37 0.70 -8.93
N LEU A 139 10.76 1.76 -8.41
CA LEU A 139 10.57 3.04 -9.08
C LEU A 139 11.85 3.64 -9.69
N PRO A 140 13.02 3.66 -8.98
CA PRO A 140 14.26 4.20 -9.56
C PRO A 140 14.81 3.41 -10.75
N SER A 141 14.33 2.18 -10.98
CA SER A 141 14.71 1.39 -12.16
C SER A 141 13.81 1.64 -13.37
N LEU A 142 12.65 2.28 -13.16
CA LEU A 142 11.66 2.56 -14.21
C LEU A 142 11.80 3.96 -14.82
N VAL A 143 12.45 4.88 -14.10
CA VAL A 143 12.59 6.28 -14.52
C VAL A 143 13.98 6.81 -14.27
N ASP A 144 14.42 7.77 -15.09
CA ASP A 144 15.69 8.46 -14.90
C ASP A 144 15.71 9.25 -13.58
N ARG A 145 16.89 9.34 -12.97
CA ARG A 145 17.08 10.05 -11.68
C ARG A 145 16.56 11.48 -11.69
N SER A 146 16.68 12.19 -12.82
CA SER A 146 16.19 13.56 -13.00
C SER A 146 14.65 13.67 -12.96
N LEU A 147 13.95 12.57 -13.21
CA LEU A 147 12.49 12.51 -13.26
C LEU A 147 11.85 11.94 -12.00
N ILE A 148 12.64 11.44 -11.03
CA ILE A 148 12.13 10.78 -9.81
C ILE A 148 11.20 11.72 -9.04
N GLN A 149 11.56 12.99 -8.85
CA GLN A 149 10.73 13.94 -8.11
C GLN A 149 9.38 14.16 -8.79
N ARG A 150 9.38 14.33 -10.13
CA ARG A 150 8.13 14.47 -10.92
C ARG A 150 7.31 13.20 -10.89
N SER A 151 7.95 12.03 -10.89
CA SER A 151 7.28 10.74 -10.77
C SER A 151 6.61 10.59 -9.42
N ASN A 152 7.28 10.93 -8.32
CA ASN A 152 6.72 10.87 -6.98
C ASN A 152 5.50 11.80 -6.82
N SER A 153 5.54 13.02 -7.36
CA SER A 153 4.40 13.93 -7.33
C SER A 153 3.20 13.37 -8.09
N ARG A 154 3.42 12.74 -9.25
CA ARG A 154 2.35 12.10 -10.03
C ARG A 154 1.78 10.85 -9.34
N ILE A 155 2.64 10.05 -8.74
CA ILE A 155 2.24 8.88 -7.94
C ILE A 155 1.37 9.35 -6.78
N GLY A 156 1.79 10.38 -6.03
CA GLY A 156 1.02 10.91 -4.91
C GLY A 156 -0.35 11.45 -5.35
N ALA A 157 -0.42 12.20 -6.44
CA ALA A 157 -1.69 12.69 -6.98
C ALA A 157 -2.60 11.53 -7.44
N LEU A 158 -2.04 10.53 -8.13
CA LEU A 158 -2.78 9.36 -8.58
C LEU A 158 -3.30 8.54 -7.40
N PHE A 159 -2.51 8.38 -6.35
CA PHE A 159 -2.93 7.67 -5.15
C PHE A 159 -4.07 8.39 -4.42
N ALA A 160 -4.02 9.73 -4.33
CA ALA A 160 -5.10 10.50 -3.74
C ALA A 160 -6.41 10.32 -4.53
N VAL A 161 -6.35 10.38 -5.86
CA VAL A 161 -7.50 10.16 -6.74
C VAL A 161 -7.99 8.71 -6.63
N ALA A 162 -7.10 7.73 -6.67
CA ALA A 162 -7.43 6.32 -6.58
C ALA A 162 -8.06 5.96 -5.22
N ALA A 163 -7.52 6.50 -4.12
CA ALA A 163 -8.07 6.30 -2.79
C ALA A 163 -9.48 6.92 -2.66
N THR A 164 -9.66 8.15 -3.15
CA THR A 164 -10.97 8.81 -3.12
C THR A 164 -12.00 8.07 -3.98
N ALA A 165 -11.62 7.71 -5.20
CA ALA A 165 -12.48 6.93 -6.10
C ALA A 165 -12.81 5.55 -5.51
N GLY A 166 -11.79 4.87 -4.94
CA GLY A 166 -11.94 3.57 -4.30
C GLY A 166 -12.88 3.61 -3.10
N SER A 167 -12.75 4.62 -2.24
CA SER A 167 -13.65 4.77 -1.08
C SER A 167 -15.10 5.01 -1.51
N ASN A 168 -15.35 5.86 -2.52
CA ASN A 168 -16.69 6.09 -3.04
C ASN A 168 -17.26 4.85 -3.72
N LEU A 169 -16.45 4.15 -4.53
CA LEU A 169 -16.84 2.87 -5.13
C LEU A 169 -17.12 1.82 -4.06
N GLY A 170 -16.29 1.75 -3.02
CA GLY A 170 -16.47 0.85 -1.89
C GLY A 170 -17.79 1.09 -1.16
N ALA A 171 -18.13 2.34 -0.86
CA ALA A 171 -19.42 2.69 -0.27
C ALA A 171 -20.59 2.28 -1.17
N THR A 172 -20.50 2.59 -2.48
CA THR A 172 -21.55 2.25 -3.45
C THR A 172 -21.70 0.74 -3.62
N LEU A 173 -20.61 0.01 -3.79
CA LEU A 173 -20.62 -1.45 -3.93
C LEU A 173 -21.17 -2.12 -2.66
N THR A 174 -20.77 -1.63 -1.49
CA THR A 174 -21.27 -2.13 -0.20
C THR A 174 -22.76 -1.89 -0.05
N ALA A 175 -23.28 -0.73 -0.45
CA ALA A 175 -24.68 -0.41 -0.40
C ALA A 175 -25.53 -1.23 -1.40
N LEU A 176 -25.03 -1.49 -2.61
CA LEU A 176 -25.76 -2.15 -3.67
C LEU A 176 -25.67 -3.69 -3.63
N LEU A 177 -24.47 -4.22 -3.34
CA LEU A 177 -24.16 -5.65 -3.45
C LEU A 177 -23.96 -6.33 -2.09
N GLY A 178 -23.90 -5.55 -1.02
CA GLY A 178 -23.50 -5.99 0.29
C GLY A 178 -21.99 -6.01 0.49
N PRO A 179 -21.50 -5.96 1.76
CA PRO A 179 -20.08 -5.79 2.07
C PRO A 179 -19.23 -6.98 1.63
N ALA A 180 -19.71 -8.21 1.76
CA ALA A 180 -18.97 -9.40 1.35
C ALA A 180 -18.66 -9.41 -0.15
N ARG A 181 -19.64 -9.04 -1.00
CA ARG A 181 -19.44 -8.99 -2.46
C ARG A 181 -18.63 -7.78 -2.90
N ALA A 182 -18.68 -6.67 -2.17
CA ALA A 182 -17.87 -5.48 -2.45
C ALA A 182 -16.37 -5.81 -2.39
N LEU A 183 -15.94 -6.74 -1.52
CA LEU A 183 -14.56 -7.20 -1.42
C LEU A 183 -14.03 -7.85 -2.72
N LEU A 184 -14.91 -8.39 -3.57
CA LEU A 184 -14.51 -8.92 -4.88
C LEU A 184 -13.94 -7.82 -5.79
N GLY A 185 -14.33 -6.56 -5.57
CA GLY A 185 -13.75 -5.41 -6.27
C GLY A 185 -12.26 -5.25 -5.95
N ASP A 186 -11.87 -5.43 -4.69
CA ASP A 186 -10.46 -5.39 -4.28
C ASP A 186 -9.70 -6.65 -4.74
N VAL A 187 -10.30 -7.83 -4.67
CA VAL A 187 -9.72 -9.05 -5.26
C VAL A 187 -9.38 -8.81 -6.74
N GLY A 188 -10.31 -8.23 -7.50
CA GLY A 188 -10.10 -7.85 -8.90
C GLY A 188 -8.95 -6.85 -9.07
N SER A 189 -8.83 -5.88 -8.16
CA SER A 189 -7.76 -4.89 -8.18
C SER A 189 -6.37 -5.51 -8.01
N TYR A 190 -6.21 -6.49 -7.12
CA TYR A 190 -4.97 -7.24 -6.94
C TYR A 190 -4.60 -8.05 -8.18
N LEU A 191 -5.57 -8.64 -8.87
CA LEU A 191 -5.34 -9.35 -10.13
C LEU A 191 -4.89 -8.40 -11.25
N VAL A 192 -5.50 -7.21 -11.34
CA VAL A 192 -5.07 -6.16 -12.27
C VAL A 192 -3.66 -5.69 -11.94
N SER A 193 -3.34 -5.43 -10.66
CA SER A 193 -2.00 -5.05 -10.21
C SER A 193 -0.97 -6.13 -10.56
N THR A 194 -1.27 -7.39 -10.26
CA THR A 194 -0.44 -8.55 -10.63
C THR A 194 -0.18 -8.60 -12.13
N TRP A 195 -1.23 -8.46 -12.94
CA TRP A 195 -1.08 -8.50 -14.40
C TRP A 195 -0.25 -7.34 -14.94
N CYS A 196 -0.47 -6.12 -14.44
CA CYS A 196 0.31 -4.95 -14.81
C CYS A 196 1.78 -5.12 -14.43
N THR A 197 2.06 -5.56 -13.21
CA THR A 197 3.41 -5.81 -12.70
C THR A 197 4.10 -6.94 -13.48
N ALA A 198 3.38 -8.01 -13.86
CA ALA A 198 3.90 -9.10 -14.66
C ALA A 198 4.32 -8.66 -16.08
N ARG A 199 3.71 -7.61 -16.62
CA ARG A 199 4.03 -7.06 -17.94
C ARG A 199 5.19 -6.07 -17.94
N ILE A 200 5.76 -5.69 -16.81
CA ILE A 200 6.96 -4.84 -16.72
C ILE A 200 8.15 -5.62 -17.26
N GLN A 201 8.88 -5.05 -18.24
CA GLN A 201 10.00 -5.69 -18.91
C GLN A 201 11.37 -5.17 -18.46
N THR A 202 11.40 -4.07 -17.74
CA THR A 202 12.63 -3.46 -17.23
C THR A 202 13.43 -4.46 -16.41
N ARG A 203 14.73 -4.60 -16.72
CA ARG A 203 15.64 -5.45 -15.96
C ARG A 203 15.89 -4.86 -14.59
N GLU A 204 15.56 -5.62 -13.57
CA GLU A 204 15.86 -5.25 -12.19
C GLU A 204 17.37 -5.38 -11.92
N THR A 205 17.98 -4.35 -11.39
CA THR A 205 19.31 -4.45 -10.79
C THR A 205 19.19 -5.02 -9.39
N THR A 206 19.10 -6.34 -9.31
CA THR A 206 19.16 -7.02 -8.01
C THR A 206 20.62 -7.02 -7.55
N ARG A 207 20.94 -6.24 -6.54
CA ARG A 207 22.23 -6.38 -5.85
C ARG A 207 22.18 -7.66 -5.04
N ALA A 208 22.74 -8.73 -5.59
CA ALA A 208 23.01 -9.96 -4.84
C ALA A 208 24.04 -9.64 -3.74
N ARG A 209 23.58 -9.19 -2.57
CA ARG A 209 24.44 -9.09 -1.38
C ARG A 209 24.40 -10.43 -0.66
N ALA A 210 25.54 -11.11 -0.67
CA ALA A 210 25.74 -12.37 0.02
C ALA A 210 25.56 -12.21 1.54
N GLY A 211 24.79 -13.13 2.15
CA GLY A 211 24.81 -13.44 3.58
C GLY A 211 23.57 -12.99 4.37
N SER A 212 22.80 -13.98 4.82
CA SER A 212 21.64 -13.78 5.72
C SER A 212 22.04 -13.25 7.12
N HIS A 213 23.28 -13.39 7.51
CA HIS A 213 23.78 -12.99 8.84
C HIS A 213 23.86 -11.48 9.08
N ARG A 214 23.68 -10.62 8.08
CA ARG A 214 23.80 -9.17 8.22
C ARG A 214 22.47 -8.40 8.27
N LEU A 215 21.33 -9.06 8.17
CA LEU A 215 20.04 -8.36 8.12
C LEU A 215 19.79 -7.51 9.36
N HIS A 216 19.98 -8.08 10.55
CA HIS A 216 19.82 -7.34 11.81
C HIS A 216 20.87 -6.23 11.99
N ALA A 217 22.10 -6.45 11.50
CA ALA A 217 23.14 -5.44 11.52
C ALA A 217 22.79 -4.27 10.58
N GLU A 218 22.30 -4.54 9.37
CA GLU A 218 21.86 -3.52 8.40
C GLU A 218 20.67 -2.71 8.91
N ILE A 219 19.68 -3.39 9.54
CA ILE A 219 18.56 -2.71 10.22
C ILE A 219 19.06 -1.82 11.35
N GLY A 220 19.97 -2.32 12.18
CA GLY A 220 20.56 -1.56 13.28
C GLY A 220 21.37 -0.35 12.79
N GLU A 221 22.10 -0.50 11.67
CA GLU A 221 22.85 0.58 11.03
C GLU A 221 21.92 1.64 10.45
N GLY A 222 20.87 1.24 9.75
CA GLY A 222 19.84 2.15 9.23
C GLY A 222 19.16 2.95 10.34
N LEU A 223 18.77 2.27 11.44
CA LEU A 223 18.17 2.94 12.60
C LEU A 223 19.14 3.91 13.27
N ARG A 224 20.40 3.54 13.37
CA ARG A 224 21.46 4.40 13.91
C ARG A 224 21.69 5.62 13.00
N TYR A 225 21.61 5.44 11.69
CA TYR A 225 21.73 6.53 10.72
C TYR A 225 20.59 7.55 10.89
N VAL A 226 19.32 7.09 10.94
CA VAL A 226 18.16 7.96 11.17
C VAL A 226 18.27 8.70 12.51
N ARG A 227 18.72 8.02 13.57
CA ARG A 227 18.90 8.66 14.89
C ARG A 227 20.02 9.72 14.92
N ARG A 228 21.06 9.56 14.10
CA ARG A 228 22.19 10.50 14.03
C ARG A 228 21.90 11.71 13.16
N ASP A 229 21.13 11.55 12.10
CA ASP A 229 20.75 12.65 11.22
C ASP A 229 19.55 13.40 11.82
N HIS A 230 19.81 14.66 12.25
CA HIS A 230 18.78 15.50 12.86
C HIS A 230 17.57 15.73 11.92
N ARG A 231 17.82 15.89 10.61
CA ARG A 231 16.74 16.13 9.63
C ARG A 231 15.84 14.91 9.47
N LEU A 232 16.44 13.73 9.32
CA LEU A 232 15.71 12.48 9.20
C LEU A 232 14.93 12.17 10.48
N ARG A 233 15.54 12.38 11.64
CA ARG A 233 14.88 12.21 12.93
C ARG A 233 13.67 13.12 13.07
N THR A 234 13.81 14.40 12.73
CA THR A 234 12.72 15.37 12.81
C THR A 234 11.59 15.00 11.86
N LEU A 235 11.89 14.65 10.60
CA LEU A 235 10.89 14.22 9.62
C LEU A 235 10.17 12.95 10.08
N THR A 236 10.89 11.98 10.63
CA THR A 236 10.29 10.74 11.16
C THR A 236 9.38 11.03 12.33
N LEU A 237 9.79 11.89 13.27
CA LEU A 237 8.97 12.28 14.42
C LEU A 237 7.72 13.05 13.98
N VAL A 238 7.84 14.01 13.08
CA VAL A 238 6.70 14.76 12.54
C VAL A 238 5.72 13.81 11.85
N ASN A 239 6.22 12.90 11.00
CA ASN A 239 5.36 11.93 10.33
C ASN A 239 4.67 10.99 11.34
N ALA A 240 5.38 10.50 12.34
CA ALA A 240 4.84 9.63 13.38
C ALA A 240 3.77 10.33 14.22
N THR A 241 4.01 11.58 14.65
CA THR A 241 3.02 12.37 15.42
C THR A 241 1.79 12.71 14.60
N THR A 242 1.97 13.07 13.32
CA THR A 242 0.85 13.36 12.41
C THR A 242 0.01 12.11 12.17
N SER A 243 0.64 10.96 11.92
CA SER A 243 -0.07 9.69 11.73
C SER A 243 -0.82 9.25 12.98
N ALA A 244 -0.21 9.41 14.16
CA ALA A 244 -0.86 9.11 15.45
C ALA A 244 -2.06 10.03 15.71
N ALA A 245 -1.91 11.33 15.42
CA ALA A 245 -2.99 12.30 15.58
C ALA A 245 -4.17 12.00 14.64
N LEU A 246 -3.89 11.65 13.38
CA LEU A 246 -4.91 11.25 12.41
C LEU A 246 -5.60 9.95 12.80
N ALA A 247 -4.87 8.97 13.31
CA ALA A 247 -5.45 7.73 13.82
C ALA A 247 -6.37 7.96 15.00
N LEU A 248 -5.98 8.81 15.96
CA LEU A 248 -6.81 9.22 17.08
C LEU A 248 -8.07 9.95 16.63
N LEU A 249 -7.93 10.91 15.71
CA LEU A 249 -9.07 11.64 15.14
C LEU A 249 -10.06 10.70 14.47
N ASN A 250 -9.59 9.77 13.64
CA ASN A 250 -10.45 8.80 12.97
C ASN A 250 -11.17 7.89 13.99
N THR A 251 -10.47 7.47 15.05
CA THR A 251 -11.08 6.66 16.13
C THR A 251 -12.14 7.44 16.90
N LEU A 252 -11.83 8.68 17.27
CA LEU A 252 -12.78 9.54 18.01
C LEU A 252 -14.00 9.88 17.13
N TRP A 253 -13.79 10.13 15.83
CA TRP A 253 -14.87 10.39 14.89
C TRP A 253 -15.79 9.18 14.75
N ALA A 254 -15.22 7.98 14.63
CA ALA A 254 -16.00 6.75 14.59
C ALA A 254 -16.80 6.53 15.89
N LEU A 255 -16.20 6.77 17.04
CA LEU A 255 -16.88 6.69 18.33
C LEU A 255 -18.01 7.71 18.46
N TYR A 256 -17.78 8.96 18.01
CA TYR A 256 -18.80 10.01 18.04
C TYR A 256 -20.02 9.66 17.19
N LEU A 257 -19.83 9.03 16.04
CA LEU A 257 -20.92 8.59 15.16
C LEU A 257 -21.68 7.37 15.71
N LEU A 258 -21.06 6.59 16.60
CA LEU A 258 -21.64 5.36 17.17
C LEU A 258 -22.36 5.61 18.51
N VAL A 259 -22.16 6.77 19.17
CA VAL A 259 -22.91 7.15 20.38
C VAL A 259 -24.21 7.80 19.94
N PRO A 260 -25.36 7.14 20.11
CA PRO A 260 -26.65 7.78 19.82
C PRO A 260 -26.85 8.94 20.81
N ALA A 261 -27.26 10.10 20.27
CA ALA A 261 -27.60 11.27 21.05
C ALA A 261 -28.85 11.03 21.95
#